data_23f1f16f80f84768fcac8fdc69ad33ee
#
_entry.id   23f1f16f80f84768fcac8fdc69ad33ee
#
_cell.length_a   1.000
_cell.length_b   1.000
_cell.length_c   1.000
_cell.angle_alpha   90.00
_cell.angle_beta   90.00
_cell.angle_gamma   90.00
#
_symmetry.space_group_name_H-M   'P 1'
#
loop_
_entity.id
_entity.type
_entity.pdbx_description
1 polymer ?
#
loop_
_entity_poly.entity_id
_entity_poly.type
_entity_poly.pdbx_seq_one_letter_code
_entity_poly.pdbx_strand_id
1 'polypeptide(L)'
;MIKYIFITGGVVSSLGKGIAAASLAAILESRGLKVTLLKLDPYINVDPGTMSPFQHGEVFVTEDGAETDLDLGHYERFVSAKMRKANNFTTGQIYDSVIRKERRGEYLGKTVQVIPHITNEINAFIERGAAASYEGNADVAIVEIGGTVGDIESLPFLEAARQMGLRHERNNTAYVHLTLVPYIASAGELKTKPTQHSVQKLREIGIFPTALLCRADRSIPDEERAKISLFSNVREEAVISMWDVDSIYKVPQMLHEQGLDRIVCEQLGWSHLPPADLSVWAKLVHALEHPQHEITIGMVGKYVELTESYKSLIEALRHAGIHTSTRVNIEYIDSEVLESGGIDGLKSLDAILVPGGFGKRGTEGKIAAIRYARENKLPYLGICLGMQLAVIEYARHVAGMMDANSTELNPETEHPVVALITEWQDSDGRVEIRSTDSNLGGTMRLGAQRCPIKLDTLAATIYGAEVNERHRHRYEVNNYYVPALEKAGLVISARTPSEALPEIMELSQTMHPWFIGVQFHPEFTSTPREGHPLFKAFVEAAIECHKSTLSVKK
;
A
#
# COMPACT_ATOMS: atom_id res chain seq x y z
N MET A 1 12.18 -19.79 -19.41
CA MET A 1 13.08 -19.59 -18.23
C MET A 1 12.84 -18.17 -17.75
N ILE A 2 12.60 -17.98 -16.46
CA ILE A 2 12.36 -16.64 -15.86
C ILE A 2 13.65 -15.83 -15.92
N LYS A 3 13.57 -14.57 -16.32
CA LYS A 3 14.69 -13.62 -16.26
C LYS A 3 14.56 -12.72 -15.06
N TYR A 4 15.68 -12.19 -14.56
CA TYR A 4 15.73 -11.43 -13.31
C TYR A 4 16.29 -10.03 -13.54
N ILE A 5 15.63 -9.02 -13.00
CA ILE A 5 16.10 -7.63 -12.95
C ILE A 5 16.26 -7.25 -11.49
N PHE A 6 17.48 -6.99 -11.05
CA PHE A 6 17.77 -6.56 -9.70
C PHE A 6 17.80 -5.03 -9.62
N ILE A 7 16.95 -4.47 -8.75
CA ILE A 7 16.93 -3.04 -8.46
C ILE A 7 17.64 -2.81 -7.14
N THR A 8 18.71 -2.05 -7.17
CA THR A 8 19.51 -1.69 -5.99
C THR A 8 19.53 -0.18 -5.80
N GLY A 9 19.80 0.29 -4.60
CA GLY A 9 19.91 1.73 -4.34
C GLY A 9 21.12 2.07 -3.51
N GLY A 10 21.64 3.26 -3.70
CA GLY A 10 22.76 3.77 -2.95
C GLY A 10 22.57 5.22 -2.52
N VAL A 11 23.50 5.73 -1.74
CA VAL A 11 23.57 7.08 -1.19
C VAL A 11 22.65 7.30 0.00
N VAL A 12 21.31 7.18 -0.18
CA VAL A 12 20.31 7.39 0.88
C VAL A 12 19.11 6.46 0.68
N SER A 13 18.31 6.28 1.73
CA SER A 13 16.99 5.64 1.65
C SER A 13 15.97 6.53 0.92
N SER A 14 14.79 5.99 0.65
CA SER A 14 13.65 6.73 0.04
C SER A 14 13.97 7.38 -1.33
N LEU A 15 14.92 6.83 -2.08
CA LEU A 15 15.22 7.27 -3.46
C LEU A 15 14.13 6.96 -4.47
N GLY A 16 13.14 6.12 -4.11
CA GLY A 16 12.07 5.71 -5.01
C GLY A 16 12.37 4.43 -5.79
N LYS A 17 13.12 3.48 -5.19
CA LYS A 17 13.36 2.15 -5.78
C LYS A 17 12.06 1.45 -6.14
N GLY A 18 11.07 1.43 -5.23
CA GLY A 18 9.76 0.82 -5.45
C GLY A 18 9.03 1.39 -6.66
N ILE A 19 9.02 2.72 -6.79
CA ILE A 19 8.40 3.41 -7.94
C ILE A 19 9.15 3.11 -9.24
N ALA A 20 10.48 3.10 -9.20
CA ALA A 20 11.30 2.78 -10.39
C ALA A 20 11.09 1.31 -10.83
N ALA A 21 11.07 0.37 -9.87
CA ALA A 21 10.78 -1.04 -10.11
C ALA A 21 9.38 -1.24 -10.72
N ALA A 22 8.36 -0.62 -10.09
CA ALA A 22 6.98 -0.67 -10.55
C ALA A 22 6.80 -0.03 -11.94
N SER A 23 7.47 1.10 -12.21
CA SER A 23 7.42 1.77 -13.51
C SER A 23 8.07 0.94 -14.61
N LEU A 24 9.24 0.35 -14.36
CA LEU A 24 9.88 -0.56 -15.31
C LEU A 24 9.00 -1.80 -15.55
N ALA A 25 8.38 -2.34 -14.49
CA ALA A 25 7.44 -3.45 -14.60
C ALA A 25 6.25 -3.11 -15.51
N ALA A 26 5.64 -1.94 -15.32
CA ALA A 26 4.53 -1.46 -16.14
C ALA A 26 4.92 -1.30 -17.63
N ILE A 27 6.12 -0.78 -17.90
CA ILE A 27 6.64 -0.66 -19.27
C ILE A 27 6.83 -2.05 -19.90
N LEU A 28 7.43 -3.01 -19.17
CA LEU A 28 7.65 -4.37 -19.66
C LEU A 28 6.33 -5.13 -19.83
N GLU A 29 5.37 -4.95 -18.93
CA GLU A 29 4.01 -5.51 -19.06
C GLU A 29 3.31 -4.97 -20.31
N SER A 30 3.44 -3.67 -20.61
CA SER A 30 2.87 -3.07 -21.83
C SER A 30 3.49 -3.60 -23.13
N ARG A 31 4.67 -4.23 -23.04
CA ARG A 31 5.32 -4.96 -24.13
C ARG A 31 4.93 -6.43 -24.21
N GLY A 32 3.91 -6.84 -23.46
CA GLY A 32 3.34 -8.19 -23.48
C GLY A 32 4.03 -9.22 -22.60
N LEU A 33 4.94 -8.81 -21.70
CA LEU A 33 5.60 -9.72 -20.76
C LEU A 33 4.76 -9.93 -19.50
N LYS A 34 4.79 -11.14 -18.94
CA LYS A 34 4.29 -11.46 -17.61
C LYS A 34 5.33 -11.06 -16.57
N VAL A 35 5.08 -9.97 -15.87
CA VAL A 35 6.01 -9.37 -14.93
C VAL A 35 5.57 -9.62 -13.49
N THR A 36 6.47 -10.06 -12.63
CA THR A 36 6.27 -10.08 -11.18
C THR A 36 7.33 -9.25 -10.47
N LEU A 37 7.01 -8.78 -9.27
CA LEU A 37 7.94 -8.02 -8.45
C LEU A 37 8.14 -8.72 -7.10
N LEU A 38 9.35 -8.59 -6.56
CA LEU A 38 9.77 -9.16 -5.28
C LEU A 38 10.45 -8.06 -4.47
N LYS A 39 10.12 -7.98 -3.19
CA LYS A 39 10.73 -7.07 -2.22
C LYS A 39 11.59 -7.84 -1.24
N LEU A 40 12.84 -7.45 -1.09
CA LEU A 40 13.79 -7.99 -0.14
C LEU A 40 14.13 -6.92 0.90
N ASP A 41 13.71 -7.14 2.16
CA ASP A 41 13.91 -6.18 3.22
C ASP A 41 15.04 -6.60 4.17
N PRO A 42 16.07 -5.76 4.37
CA PRO A 42 17.26 -6.16 5.11
C PRO A 42 17.10 -6.14 6.64
N TYR A 43 15.93 -5.78 7.17
CA TYR A 43 15.70 -5.78 8.61
C TYR A 43 15.45 -7.19 9.19
N ILE A 44 15.65 -7.33 10.51
CA ILE A 44 15.56 -8.60 11.25
C ILE A 44 14.11 -8.95 11.66
N ASN A 45 13.18 -8.00 11.60
CA ASN A 45 11.76 -8.28 11.86
C ASN A 45 11.26 -9.36 10.90
N VAL A 46 10.44 -10.29 11.40
CA VAL A 46 9.85 -11.36 10.58
C VAL A 46 8.85 -10.78 9.58
N ASP A 47 8.08 -9.79 10.02
CA ASP A 47 7.16 -9.00 9.19
C ASP A 47 7.04 -7.57 9.75
N PRO A 48 6.47 -6.62 8.98
CA PRO A 48 6.30 -5.23 9.43
C PRO A 48 5.07 -5.01 10.32
N GLY A 49 4.24 -6.01 10.58
CA GLY A 49 2.96 -5.87 11.29
C GLY A 49 3.07 -5.26 12.70
N THR A 50 4.21 -5.44 13.37
CA THR A 50 4.51 -4.88 14.69
C THR A 50 5.37 -3.62 14.66
N MET A 51 5.78 -3.16 13.48
CA MET A 51 6.65 -1.98 13.33
C MET A 51 5.84 -0.69 13.47
N SER A 52 6.51 0.36 13.95
CA SER A 52 5.89 1.67 14.09
C SER A 52 5.65 2.30 12.71
N PRO A 53 4.43 2.81 12.41
CA PRO A 53 4.16 3.55 11.17
C PRO A 53 5.05 4.79 10.99
N PHE A 54 5.58 5.36 12.07
CA PHE A 54 6.53 6.47 12.01
C PHE A 54 7.87 6.10 11.38
N GLN A 55 8.28 4.83 11.47
CA GLN A 55 9.56 4.35 10.95
C GLN A 55 9.42 3.64 9.62
N HIS A 56 8.28 2.99 9.39
CA HIS A 56 8.09 2.06 8.28
C HIS A 56 7.01 2.48 7.27
N GLY A 57 6.22 3.50 7.60
CA GLY A 57 5.05 3.87 6.81
C GLY A 57 3.89 2.88 6.99
N GLU A 58 3.03 2.82 5.99
CA GLU A 58 1.87 1.94 5.96
C GLU A 58 2.26 0.46 5.89
N VAL A 59 1.55 -0.37 6.64
CA VAL A 59 1.62 -1.83 6.47
C VAL A 59 0.61 -2.23 5.40
N PHE A 60 1.09 -2.70 4.25
CA PHE A 60 0.27 -3.19 3.16
C PHE A 60 -0.10 -4.66 3.38
N VAL A 61 -1.35 -5.03 3.12
CA VAL A 61 -1.82 -6.42 3.27
C VAL A 61 -2.09 -7.02 1.89
N THR A 62 -1.48 -8.18 1.64
CA THR A 62 -1.68 -8.93 0.40
C THR A 62 -3.02 -9.68 0.39
N GLU A 63 -3.43 -10.20 -0.77
CA GLU A 63 -4.66 -10.97 -0.93
C GLU A 63 -4.67 -12.24 -0.04
N ASP A 64 -3.52 -12.90 0.11
CA ASP A 64 -3.33 -14.10 0.95
C ASP A 64 -2.98 -13.79 2.41
N GLY A 65 -3.15 -12.53 2.86
CA GLY A 65 -3.08 -12.10 4.25
C GLY A 65 -1.68 -11.91 4.81
N ALA A 66 -0.68 -11.64 3.99
CA ALA A 66 0.63 -11.22 4.48
C ALA A 66 0.64 -9.73 4.79
N GLU A 67 1.17 -9.34 5.96
CA GLU A 67 1.56 -7.98 6.28
C GLU A 67 2.93 -7.70 5.66
N THR A 68 3.03 -6.66 4.84
CA THR A 68 4.21 -6.39 4.00
C THR A 68 4.56 -4.90 3.99
N ASP A 69 5.72 -4.60 3.40
CA ASP A 69 6.14 -3.23 3.12
C ASP A 69 5.18 -2.52 2.15
N LEU A 70 5.07 -1.19 2.27
CA LEU A 70 4.22 -0.34 1.44
C LEU A 70 4.56 -0.41 -0.07
N ASP A 71 5.77 -0.82 -0.42
CA ASP A 71 6.20 -0.95 -1.82
C ASP A 71 5.37 -1.98 -2.59
N LEU A 72 4.84 -3.01 -1.92
CA LEU A 72 3.95 -3.97 -2.58
C LEU A 72 2.66 -3.30 -3.07
N GLY A 73 2.18 -2.30 -2.35
CA GLY A 73 1.08 -1.44 -2.80
C GLY A 73 1.43 -0.66 -4.07
N HIS A 74 2.65 -0.13 -4.16
CA HIS A 74 3.12 0.50 -5.39
C HIS A 74 3.14 -0.51 -6.54
N TYR A 75 3.62 -1.74 -6.31
CA TYR A 75 3.66 -2.76 -7.36
C TYR A 75 2.26 -3.04 -7.92
N GLU A 76 1.27 -3.32 -7.07
CA GLU A 76 -0.10 -3.63 -7.52
C GLU A 76 -0.79 -2.46 -8.23
N ARG A 77 -0.41 -1.21 -7.94
CA ARG A 77 -0.93 -0.03 -8.67
C ARG A 77 -0.39 0.07 -10.09
N PHE A 78 0.82 -0.46 -10.35
CA PHE A 78 1.50 -0.31 -11.64
C PHE A 78 1.35 -1.54 -12.55
N VAL A 79 1.24 -2.74 -12.00
CA VAL A 79 1.09 -3.98 -12.77
C VAL A 79 -0.23 -4.69 -12.51
N SER A 80 -0.61 -5.60 -13.40
CA SER A 80 -1.83 -6.40 -13.25
C SER A 80 -1.65 -7.57 -12.28
N ALA A 81 -0.40 -7.95 -11.99
CA ALA A 81 -0.10 -9.03 -11.05
C ALA A 81 -0.50 -8.67 -9.62
N LYS A 82 -1.18 -9.60 -8.93
CA LYS A 82 -1.47 -9.47 -7.50
C LYS A 82 -0.28 -9.97 -6.68
N MET A 83 0.11 -9.17 -5.68
CA MET A 83 1.19 -9.54 -4.78
C MET A 83 0.69 -10.53 -3.71
N ARG A 84 1.57 -11.44 -3.34
CA ARG A 84 1.31 -12.50 -2.35
C ARG A 84 2.43 -12.53 -1.32
N LYS A 85 2.25 -13.30 -0.26
CA LYS A 85 3.28 -13.55 0.76
C LYS A 85 4.64 -13.92 0.18
N ALA A 86 4.64 -14.65 -0.94
CA ALA A 86 5.87 -15.05 -1.64
C ALA A 86 6.60 -13.89 -2.34
N ASN A 87 6.01 -12.71 -2.43
CA ASN A 87 6.60 -11.53 -3.08
C ASN A 87 7.37 -10.61 -2.13
N ASN A 88 7.29 -10.84 -0.81
CA ASN A 88 8.04 -10.08 0.18
C ASN A 88 8.70 -11.02 1.17
N PHE A 89 9.97 -10.81 1.46
CA PHE A 89 10.67 -11.54 2.52
C PHE A 89 11.76 -10.68 3.15
N THR A 90 12.00 -10.93 4.44
CA THR A 90 12.91 -10.18 5.28
C THR A 90 14.15 -11.00 5.64
N THR A 91 15.21 -10.33 6.07
CA THR A 91 16.38 -11.00 6.65
C THR A 91 15.95 -11.92 7.80
N GLY A 92 15.00 -11.49 8.66
CA GLY A 92 14.49 -12.29 9.77
C GLY A 92 13.90 -13.62 9.32
N GLN A 93 13.06 -13.62 8.30
CA GLN A 93 12.48 -14.85 7.72
C GLN A 93 13.54 -15.79 7.14
N ILE A 94 14.53 -15.24 6.45
CA ILE A 94 15.63 -16.03 5.85
C ILE A 94 16.44 -16.73 6.96
N TYR A 95 16.87 -15.97 7.97
CA TYR A 95 17.69 -16.52 9.06
C TYR A 95 16.89 -17.52 9.91
N ASP A 96 15.62 -17.23 10.22
CA ASP A 96 14.75 -18.19 10.94
C ASP A 96 14.62 -19.50 10.16
N SER A 97 14.41 -19.44 8.84
CA SER A 97 14.35 -20.63 7.98
C SER A 97 15.62 -21.46 8.05
N VAL A 98 16.79 -20.82 7.93
CA VAL A 98 18.09 -21.51 7.96
C VAL A 98 18.36 -22.10 9.35
N ILE A 99 18.06 -21.36 10.43
CA ILE A 99 18.24 -21.84 11.81
C ILE A 99 17.33 -23.05 12.07
N ARG A 100 16.06 -23.00 11.64
CA ARG A 100 15.14 -24.17 11.77
C ARG A 100 15.64 -25.38 10.99
N LYS A 101 16.19 -25.21 9.79
CA LYS A 101 16.80 -26.30 9.00
C LYS A 101 18.01 -26.89 9.71
N GLU A 102 18.86 -26.03 10.28
CA GLU A 102 20.02 -26.46 11.09
C GLU A 102 19.57 -27.31 12.29
N ARG A 103 18.60 -26.80 13.08
CA ARG A 103 18.07 -27.52 14.27
C ARG A 103 17.41 -28.86 13.92
N ARG A 104 16.87 -29.00 12.69
CA ARG A 104 16.33 -30.29 12.20
C ARG A 104 17.39 -31.22 11.61
N GLY A 105 18.67 -30.79 11.56
CA GLY A 105 19.78 -31.58 11.04
C GLY A 105 19.86 -31.67 9.51
N GLU A 106 19.17 -30.81 8.78
CA GLU A 106 19.11 -30.84 7.31
C GLU A 106 20.47 -30.56 6.66
N TYR A 107 21.42 -29.96 7.38
CA TYR A 107 22.76 -29.71 6.89
C TYR A 107 23.79 -30.82 7.21
N LEU A 108 23.31 -31.94 7.79
CA LEU A 108 24.12 -33.14 8.01
C LEU A 108 25.43 -32.90 8.77
N GLY A 109 25.41 -32.05 9.80
CA GLY A 109 26.57 -31.71 10.63
C GLY A 109 27.58 -30.74 9.97
N LYS A 110 27.29 -30.18 8.83
CA LYS A 110 28.15 -29.15 8.19
C LYS A 110 28.08 -27.84 8.98
N THR A 111 29.19 -27.09 8.98
CA THR A 111 29.21 -25.71 9.47
C THR A 111 28.29 -24.84 8.59
N VAL A 112 27.26 -24.23 9.20
CA VAL A 112 26.33 -23.34 8.51
C VAL A 112 26.89 -21.92 8.54
N GLN A 113 26.99 -21.28 7.37
CA GLN A 113 27.61 -19.96 7.17
C GLN A 113 26.73 -19.08 6.31
N VAL A 114 26.98 -17.76 6.29
CA VAL A 114 26.24 -16.83 5.43
C VAL A 114 26.38 -17.25 3.96
N ILE A 115 27.59 -17.51 3.51
CA ILE A 115 27.87 -18.14 2.21
C ILE A 115 28.29 -19.59 2.47
N PRO A 116 27.64 -20.59 1.89
CA PRO A 116 26.54 -20.49 0.90
C PRO A 116 25.13 -20.62 1.47
N HIS A 117 24.93 -20.85 2.78
CA HIS A 117 23.64 -21.32 3.30
C HIS A 117 22.55 -20.23 3.29
N ILE A 118 22.85 -19.01 3.80
CA ILE A 118 21.95 -17.87 3.77
C ILE A 118 21.72 -17.43 2.32
N THR A 119 22.79 -17.29 1.52
CA THR A 119 22.64 -16.87 0.12
C THR A 119 21.87 -17.89 -0.73
N ASN A 120 22.03 -19.17 -0.49
CA ASN A 120 21.22 -20.20 -1.17
C ASN A 120 19.74 -20.12 -0.75
N GLU A 121 19.45 -19.84 0.53
CA GLU A 121 18.09 -19.65 1.00
C GLU A 121 17.45 -18.41 0.35
N ILE A 122 18.17 -17.28 0.27
CA ILE A 122 17.71 -16.07 -0.44
C ILE A 122 17.37 -16.41 -1.89
N ASN A 123 18.28 -17.07 -2.61
CA ASN A 123 18.05 -17.45 -4.01
C ASN A 123 16.82 -18.35 -4.16
N ALA A 124 16.64 -19.33 -3.27
CA ALA A 124 15.46 -20.18 -3.26
C ALA A 124 14.15 -19.41 -3.00
N PHE A 125 14.18 -18.39 -2.16
CA PHE A 125 13.01 -17.51 -1.95
C PHE A 125 12.72 -16.67 -3.20
N ILE A 126 13.73 -16.08 -3.85
CA ILE A 126 13.56 -15.34 -5.11
C ILE A 126 12.94 -16.23 -6.19
N GLU A 127 13.47 -17.43 -6.39
CA GLU A 127 12.98 -18.38 -7.40
C GLU A 127 11.52 -18.81 -7.12
N ARG A 128 11.18 -19.11 -5.85
CA ARG A 128 9.81 -19.45 -5.44
C ARG A 128 8.85 -18.29 -5.63
N GLY A 129 9.23 -17.07 -5.22
CA GLY A 129 8.42 -15.88 -5.38
C GLY A 129 8.16 -15.56 -6.85
N ALA A 130 9.18 -15.70 -7.69
CA ALA A 130 9.05 -15.50 -9.14
C ALA A 130 8.11 -16.53 -9.80
N ALA A 131 8.08 -17.77 -9.28
CA ALA A 131 7.21 -18.83 -9.80
C ALA A 131 5.76 -18.74 -9.27
N ALA A 132 5.52 -18.08 -8.14
CA ALA A 132 4.21 -18.08 -7.45
C ALA A 132 3.17 -17.11 -8.02
N SER A 133 3.58 -16.15 -8.86
CA SER A 133 2.76 -14.97 -9.22
C SER A 133 1.75 -15.20 -10.34
N TYR A 134 1.89 -16.26 -11.12
CA TYR A 134 1.01 -16.59 -12.26
C TYR A 134 0.69 -18.08 -12.31
N GLU A 135 -0.48 -18.43 -12.84
CA GLU A 135 -0.73 -19.79 -13.36
C GLU A 135 0.17 -20.00 -14.59
N GLY A 136 1.32 -20.62 -14.39
CA GLY A 136 2.43 -20.64 -15.34
C GLY A 136 3.40 -19.49 -15.07
N ASN A 137 4.69 -19.76 -15.16
CA ASN A 137 5.79 -18.87 -14.75
C ASN A 137 5.69 -17.45 -15.34
N ALA A 138 6.15 -16.47 -14.57
CA ALA A 138 6.45 -15.14 -15.08
C ALA A 138 7.55 -15.21 -16.16
N ASP A 139 7.57 -14.26 -17.09
CA ASP A 139 8.67 -14.09 -18.05
C ASP A 139 9.86 -13.40 -17.37
N VAL A 140 9.56 -12.46 -16.46
CA VAL A 140 10.55 -11.68 -15.71
C VAL A 140 10.11 -11.41 -14.28
N ALA A 141 11.07 -11.52 -13.36
CA ALA A 141 10.94 -11.10 -11.99
C ALA A 141 11.83 -9.87 -11.74
N ILE A 142 11.24 -8.78 -11.31
CA ILE A 142 11.96 -7.60 -10.84
C ILE A 142 12.14 -7.72 -9.33
N VAL A 143 13.37 -7.76 -8.89
CA VAL A 143 13.76 -8.00 -7.50
C VAL A 143 14.31 -6.71 -6.91
N GLU A 144 13.53 -6.05 -6.07
CA GLU A 144 13.97 -4.85 -5.36
C GLU A 144 14.72 -5.24 -4.09
N ILE A 145 15.97 -4.82 -3.98
CA ILE A 145 16.77 -5.00 -2.77
C ILE A 145 16.63 -3.74 -1.91
N GLY A 146 16.05 -3.91 -0.73
CA GLY A 146 15.91 -2.87 0.29
C GLY A 146 17.26 -2.43 0.86
N GLY A 147 17.25 -1.31 1.58
CA GLY A 147 18.45 -0.71 2.16
C GLY A 147 19.32 0.01 1.12
N THR A 148 20.55 0.31 1.53
CA THR A 148 21.54 1.09 0.77
C THR A 148 22.77 0.24 0.47
N VAL A 149 23.26 0.29 -0.76
CA VAL A 149 24.50 -0.41 -1.13
C VAL A 149 25.67 0.17 -0.32
N GLY A 150 26.33 -0.69 0.43
CA GLY A 150 27.37 -0.34 1.39
C GLY A 150 26.98 -0.60 2.85
N ASP A 151 25.69 -0.73 3.14
CA ASP A 151 25.20 -1.11 4.45
C ASP A 151 25.40 -2.61 4.70
N ILE A 152 25.73 -2.97 5.95
CA ILE A 152 26.02 -4.36 6.34
C ILE A 152 24.80 -5.25 6.13
N GLU A 153 23.62 -4.73 6.41
CA GLU A 153 22.35 -5.46 6.38
C GLU A 153 22.00 -5.96 4.96
N SER A 154 22.40 -5.20 3.93
CA SER A 154 22.07 -5.52 2.53
C SER A 154 23.06 -6.51 1.89
N LEU A 155 24.24 -6.73 2.48
CA LEU A 155 25.31 -7.54 1.88
C LEU A 155 24.89 -8.96 1.53
N PRO A 156 24.16 -9.74 2.35
CA PRO A 156 23.74 -11.09 1.98
C PRO A 156 22.84 -11.12 0.75
N PHE A 157 21.95 -10.13 0.59
CA PHE A 157 21.07 -10.01 -0.57
C PHE A 157 21.84 -9.64 -1.84
N LEU A 158 22.76 -8.71 -1.74
CA LEU A 158 23.62 -8.30 -2.86
C LEU A 158 24.52 -9.46 -3.31
N GLU A 159 25.08 -10.21 -2.36
CA GLU A 159 25.88 -11.41 -2.68
C GLU A 159 25.03 -12.51 -3.34
N ALA A 160 23.81 -12.74 -2.87
CA ALA A 160 22.86 -13.67 -3.49
C ALA A 160 22.51 -13.24 -4.94
N ALA A 161 22.23 -11.96 -5.16
CA ALA A 161 21.96 -11.41 -6.49
C ALA A 161 23.18 -11.58 -7.44
N ARG A 162 24.41 -11.32 -6.93
CA ARG A 162 25.63 -11.58 -7.69
C ARG A 162 25.78 -13.05 -8.07
N GLN A 163 25.49 -13.97 -7.13
CA GLN A 163 25.54 -15.42 -7.38
C GLN A 163 24.51 -15.83 -8.41
N MET A 164 23.31 -15.27 -8.41
CA MET A 164 22.30 -15.54 -9.44
C MET A 164 22.81 -15.13 -10.82
N GLY A 165 23.47 -13.98 -10.95
CA GLY A 165 24.09 -13.55 -12.20
C GLY A 165 25.19 -14.48 -12.73
N LEU A 166 25.85 -15.24 -11.83
CA LEU A 166 26.83 -16.26 -12.23
C LEU A 166 26.19 -17.60 -12.60
N ARG A 167 25.08 -17.97 -11.94
CA ARG A 167 24.38 -19.26 -12.18
C ARG A 167 23.56 -19.25 -13.48
N HIS A 168 23.03 -18.10 -13.84
CA HIS A 168 22.24 -17.91 -15.05
C HIS A 168 23.13 -17.45 -16.20
N GLU A 169 22.73 -17.72 -17.43
CA GLU A 169 23.39 -17.18 -18.61
C GLU A 169 23.42 -15.65 -18.56
N ARG A 170 24.43 -15.02 -19.16
CA ARG A 170 24.63 -13.56 -19.14
C ARG A 170 23.40 -12.74 -19.56
N ASN A 171 22.53 -13.32 -20.40
CA ASN A 171 21.31 -12.67 -20.90
C ASN A 171 20.08 -12.95 -20.02
N ASN A 172 20.24 -13.49 -18.82
CA ASN A 172 19.11 -13.81 -17.94
C ASN A 172 19.06 -12.91 -16.69
N THR A 173 20.03 -12.01 -16.53
CA THR A 173 20.07 -11.05 -15.43
C THR A 173 20.42 -9.64 -15.89
N ALA A 174 19.77 -8.64 -15.30
CA ALA A 174 20.10 -7.23 -15.46
C ALA A 174 20.13 -6.55 -14.07
N TYR A 175 20.95 -5.53 -13.93
CA TYR A 175 21.12 -4.77 -12.69
C TYR A 175 20.85 -3.30 -12.95
N VAL A 176 19.85 -2.74 -12.30
CA VAL A 176 19.51 -1.32 -12.35
C VAL A 176 19.82 -0.71 -10.99
N HIS A 177 20.64 0.30 -10.96
CA HIS A 177 21.10 0.92 -9.72
C HIS A 177 20.61 2.37 -9.61
N LEU A 178 19.85 2.65 -8.55
CA LEU A 178 19.39 4.01 -8.22
C LEU A 178 20.44 4.74 -7.41
N THR A 179 20.68 6.00 -7.78
CA THR A 179 21.59 6.89 -7.06
C THR A 179 21.01 8.30 -6.94
N LEU A 180 21.65 9.13 -6.11
CA LEU A 180 21.29 10.53 -5.93
C LEU A 180 22.33 11.44 -6.60
N VAL A 181 21.86 12.39 -7.38
CA VAL A 181 22.68 13.50 -7.93
C VAL A 181 22.15 14.81 -7.34
N PRO A 182 22.60 15.20 -6.14
CA PRO A 182 22.08 16.36 -5.46
C PRO A 182 22.50 17.66 -6.14
N TYR A 183 21.59 18.63 -6.19
CA TYR A 183 21.90 19.99 -6.54
C TYR A 183 22.34 20.76 -5.29
N ILE A 184 23.51 21.39 -5.35
CA ILE A 184 24.03 22.21 -4.26
C ILE A 184 23.78 23.68 -4.59
N ALA A 185 22.77 24.26 -3.99
CA ALA A 185 22.32 25.63 -4.30
C ALA A 185 23.43 26.68 -4.12
N SER A 186 24.28 26.54 -3.10
CA SER A 186 25.41 27.45 -2.87
C SER A 186 26.51 27.37 -3.93
N ALA A 187 26.62 26.23 -4.64
CA ALA A 187 27.59 26.03 -5.72
C ALA A 187 26.97 26.21 -7.11
N GLY A 188 25.63 26.22 -7.21
CA GLY A 188 24.90 26.34 -8.46
C GLY A 188 25.03 25.13 -9.39
N GLU A 189 25.37 23.94 -8.88
CA GLU A 189 25.67 22.78 -9.72
C GLU A 189 25.18 21.45 -9.13
N LEU A 190 24.97 20.47 -10.00
CA LEU A 190 24.71 19.07 -9.65
C LEU A 190 26.02 18.38 -9.24
N LYS A 191 25.98 17.56 -8.20
CA LYS A 191 27.15 16.83 -7.69
C LYS A 191 27.04 15.34 -8.03
N THR A 192 27.95 14.86 -8.89
CA THR A 192 28.00 13.47 -9.35
C THR A 192 28.80 12.53 -8.42
N LYS A 193 29.55 13.05 -7.45
CA LYS A 193 30.38 12.26 -6.51
C LYS A 193 29.59 11.20 -5.72
N PRO A 194 28.41 11.48 -5.16
CA PRO A 194 27.63 10.45 -4.44
C PRO A 194 27.30 9.25 -5.33
N THR A 195 26.90 9.49 -6.58
CA THR A 195 26.68 8.45 -7.59
C THR A 195 27.93 7.63 -7.86
N GLN A 196 29.07 8.29 -8.09
CA GLN A 196 30.33 7.60 -8.35
C GLN A 196 30.75 6.67 -7.21
N HIS A 197 30.65 7.13 -5.95
CA HIS A 197 30.96 6.32 -4.77
C HIS A 197 29.99 5.14 -4.59
N SER A 198 28.70 5.36 -4.83
CA SER A 198 27.68 4.31 -4.74
C SER A 198 27.93 3.19 -5.76
N VAL A 199 28.22 3.55 -7.00
CA VAL A 199 28.56 2.57 -8.05
C VAL A 199 29.87 1.86 -7.74
N GLN A 200 30.87 2.57 -7.19
CA GLN A 200 32.11 1.94 -6.76
C GLN A 200 31.84 0.85 -5.71
N LYS A 201 31.01 1.13 -4.70
CA LYS A 201 30.62 0.14 -3.67
C LYS A 201 29.93 -1.07 -4.26
N LEU A 202 29.01 -0.87 -5.20
CA LEU A 202 28.33 -1.97 -5.90
C LEU A 202 29.34 -2.84 -6.69
N ARG A 203 30.29 -2.22 -7.36
CA ARG A 203 31.36 -2.91 -8.12
C ARG A 203 32.33 -3.68 -7.22
N GLU A 204 32.63 -3.19 -6.01
CA GLU A 204 33.44 -3.90 -5.00
C GLU A 204 32.79 -5.25 -4.62
N ILE A 205 31.46 -5.37 -4.67
CA ILE A 205 30.72 -6.63 -4.45
C ILE A 205 30.79 -7.53 -5.70
N GLY A 206 31.15 -7.00 -6.86
CA GLY A 206 31.21 -7.71 -8.14
C GLY A 206 29.95 -7.61 -8.98
N ILE A 207 29.11 -6.60 -8.71
CA ILE A 207 27.91 -6.28 -9.51
C ILE A 207 28.23 -5.07 -10.40
N PHE A 208 27.95 -5.21 -11.70
CA PHE A 208 28.11 -4.16 -12.70
C PHE A 208 26.72 -3.71 -13.16
N PRO A 209 26.32 -2.46 -12.96
CA PRO A 209 25.01 -2.00 -13.36
C PRO A 209 24.84 -1.99 -14.88
N THR A 210 23.70 -2.48 -15.34
CA THR A 210 23.22 -2.39 -16.73
C THR A 210 22.77 -0.97 -17.04
N ALA A 211 22.09 -0.34 -16.08
CA ALA A 211 21.64 1.05 -16.15
C ALA A 211 21.75 1.72 -14.78
N LEU A 212 21.94 3.04 -14.80
CA LEU A 212 21.89 3.91 -13.62
C LEU A 212 20.65 4.78 -13.71
N LEU A 213 19.84 4.77 -12.65
CA LEU A 213 18.75 5.74 -12.46
C LEU A 213 19.25 6.82 -11.51
N CYS A 214 19.48 8.00 -12.04
CA CYS A 214 20.07 9.11 -11.30
C CYS A 214 18.96 10.07 -10.85
N ARG A 215 18.54 9.96 -9.58
CA ARG A 215 17.54 10.87 -9.02
C ARG A 215 18.12 12.25 -8.76
N ALA A 216 17.41 13.27 -9.16
CA ALA A 216 17.72 14.67 -8.93
C ALA A 216 16.42 15.49 -8.80
N ASP A 217 16.50 16.73 -8.34
CA ASP A 217 15.37 17.67 -8.34
C ASP A 217 15.03 18.19 -9.74
N ARG A 218 15.88 17.93 -10.72
CA ARG A 218 15.78 18.38 -12.12
C ARG A 218 16.44 17.42 -13.09
N SER A 219 16.21 17.60 -14.39
CA SER A 219 16.92 16.83 -15.43
C SER A 219 18.43 17.03 -15.34
N ILE A 220 19.17 15.95 -15.55
CA ILE A 220 20.63 15.94 -15.51
C ILE A 220 21.17 16.32 -16.91
N PRO A 221 21.97 17.39 -17.04
CA PRO A 221 22.58 17.78 -18.31
C PRO A 221 23.51 16.73 -18.90
N ASP A 222 23.75 16.78 -20.21
CA ASP A 222 24.57 15.79 -20.93
C ASP A 222 26.02 15.74 -20.43
N GLU A 223 26.59 16.88 -20.03
CA GLU A 223 27.96 16.93 -19.48
C GLU A 223 28.09 16.10 -18.19
N GLU A 224 27.15 16.24 -17.26
CA GLU A 224 27.10 15.44 -16.03
C GLU A 224 26.78 13.98 -16.32
N ARG A 225 25.94 13.67 -17.31
CA ARG A 225 25.65 12.30 -17.75
C ARG A 225 26.92 11.63 -18.30
N ALA A 226 27.65 12.30 -19.19
CA ALA A 226 28.93 11.82 -19.72
C ALA A 226 29.96 11.59 -18.61
N LYS A 227 30.04 12.49 -17.63
CA LYS A 227 30.90 12.34 -16.47
C LYS A 227 30.51 11.13 -15.61
N ILE A 228 29.21 10.94 -15.32
CA ILE A 228 28.73 9.76 -14.58
C ILE A 228 29.06 8.49 -15.36
N SER A 229 28.79 8.44 -16.64
CA SER A 229 29.12 7.35 -17.55
C SER A 229 30.59 6.94 -17.44
N LEU A 230 31.48 7.88 -17.58
CA LEU A 230 32.93 7.64 -17.54
C LEU A 230 33.40 7.02 -16.22
N PHE A 231 32.98 7.62 -15.07
CA PHE A 231 33.41 7.16 -13.75
C PHE A 231 32.72 5.87 -13.30
N SER A 232 31.52 5.60 -13.80
CA SER A 232 30.71 4.43 -13.41
C SER A 232 30.94 3.23 -14.34
N ASN A 233 31.63 3.41 -15.46
CA ASN A 233 31.79 2.40 -16.50
C ASN A 233 30.46 1.83 -17.03
N VAL A 234 29.51 2.73 -17.26
CA VAL A 234 28.18 2.46 -17.81
C VAL A 234 28.05 3.28 -19.08
N ARG A 235 27.39 2.76 -20.12
CA ARG A 235 27.16 3.51 -21.37
C ARG A 235 26.40 4.80 -21.07
N GLU A 236 26.71 5.90 -21.75
CA GLU A 236 26.10 7.20 -21.49
C GLU A 236 24.58 7.14 -21.66
N GLU A 237 24.08 6.44 -22.67
CA GLU A 237 22.66 6.18 -22.89
C GLU A 237 21.98 5.40 -21.77
N ALA A 238 22.74 4.69 -20.93
CA ALA A 238 22.24 3.94 -19.79
C ALA A 238 22.33 4.71 -18.46
N VAL A 239 22.74 5.99 -18.50
CA VAL A 239 22.61 6.95 -17.40
C VAL A 239 21.30 7.69 -17.57
N ILE A 240 20.27 7.23 -16.88
CA ILE A 240 18.89 7.70 -16.96
C ILE A 240 18.64 8.75 -15.88
N SER A 241 18.14 9.91 -16.27
CA SER A 241 17.76 10.97 -15.34
C SER A 241 16.34 10.71 -14.80
N MET A 242 16.19 10.65 -13.49
CA MET A 242 14.90 10.50 -12.81
C MET A 242 14.68 11.71 -11.90
N TRP A 243 13.98 12.72 -12.40
CA TRP A 243 13.70 13.94 -11.64
C TRP A 243 12.39 13.87 -10.89
N ASP A 244 12.25 14.76 -9.90
CA ASP A 244 11.03 14.86 -9.11
C ASP A 244 9.84 15.27 -9.97
N VAL A 245 8.72 14.58 -9.81
CA VAL A 245 7.46 14.80 -10.53
C VAL A 245 6.31 14.97 -9.53
N ASP A 246 5.27 15.68 -9.94
CA ASP A 246 4.05 15.92 -9.17
C ASP A 246 3.15 14.67 -9.06
N SER A 247 3.33 13.71 -9.97
CA SER A 247 2.63 12.43 -9.95
C SER A 247 3.54 11.26 -10.32
N ILE A 248 3.54 10.21 -9.50
CA ILE A 248 4.30 8.98 -9.74
C ILE A 248 3.90 8.29 -11.06
N TYR A 249 2.70 8.56 -11.57
CA TYR A 249 2.18 7.98 -12.82
C TYR A 249 2.82 8.58 -14.08
N LYS A 250 3.62 9.65 -13.95
CA LYS A 250 4.48 10.19 -15.02
C LYS A 250 5.79 9.42 -15.20
N VAL A 251 6.22 8.67 -14.17
CA VAL A 251 7.52 7.99 -14.16
C VAL A 251 7.66 6.92 -15.25
N PRO A 252 6.65 6.07 -15.56
CA PRO A 252 6.77 5.12 -16.67
C PRO A 252 7.12 5.79 -18.01
N GLN A 253 6.43 6.86 -18.34
CA GLN A 253 6.70 7.61 -19.59
C GLN A 253 8.12 8.22 -19.58
N MET A 254 8.51 8.85 -18.47
CA MET A 254 9.85 9.45 -18.29
C MET A 254 10.98 8.45 -18.50
N LEU A 255 10.86 7.24 -17.96
CA LEU A 255 11.87 6.19 -18.09
C LEU A 255 11.90 5.57 -19.47
N HIS A 256 10.73 5.39 -20.10
CA HIS A 256 10.60 4.86 -21.46
C HIS A 256 11.21 5.80 -22.49
N GLU A 257 10.92 7.11 -22.42
CA GLU A 257 11.45 8.12 -23.35
C GLU A 257 12.97 8.19 -23.34
N GLN A 258 13.61 7.87 -22.21
CA GLN A 258 15.06 7.77 -22.08
C GLN A 258 15.60 6.37 -22.45
N GLY A 259 14.74 5.43 -22.82
CA GLY A 259 15.11 4.10 -23.34
C GLY A 259 15.51 3.07 -22.28
N LEU A 260 15.08 3.22 -21.02
CA LEU A 260 15.41 2.25 -19.96
C LEU A 260 14.98 0.82 -20.32
N ASP A 261 13.76 0.66 -20.82
CA ASP A 261 13.22 -0.64 -21.21
C ASP A 261 13.99 -1.23 -22.39
N ARG A 262 14.40 -0.43 -23.36
CA ARG A 262 15.25 -0.88 -24.48
C ARG A 262 16.58 -1.42 -23.99
N ILE A 263 17.27 -0.69 -23.09
CA ILE A 263 18.55 -1.08 -22.51
C ILE A 263 18.42 -2.41 -21.75
N VAL A 264 17.39 -2.55 -20.93
CA VAL A 264 17.12 -3.76 -20.16
C VAL A 264 16.76 -4.93 -21.08
N CYS A 265 15.92 -4.71 -22.10
CA CYS A 265 15.57 -5.74 -23.08
C CYS A 265 16.79 -6.21 -23.89
N GLU A 266 17.67 -5.31 -24.30
CA GLU A 266 18.95 -5.66 -24.97
C GLU A 266 19.81 -6.55 -24.07
N GLN A 267 20.00 -6.18 -22.79
CA GLN A 267 20.76 -6.95 -21.81
C GLN A 267 20.18 -8.36 -21.62
N LEU A 268 18.84 -8.46 -21.60
CA LEU A 268 18.14 -9.73 -21.42
C LEU A 268 17.93 -10.50 -22.73
N GLY A 269 18.49 -10.03 -23.86
CA GLY A 269 18.39 -10.71 -25.16
C GLY A 269 16.98 -10.74 -25.76
N TRP A 270 16.13 -9.78 -25.40
CA TRP A 270 14.79 -9.62 -25.96
C TRP A 270 14.79 -8.65 -27.15
N SER A 271 15.13 -9.14 -28.34
CA SER A 271 15.23 -8.32 -29.55
C SER A 271 13.91 -8.15 -30.34
N HIS A 272 12.87 -8.94 -30.00
CA HIS A 272 11.65 -9.03 -30.82
C HIS A 272 10.36 -8.67 -30.08
N LEU A 273 10.46 -7.99 -28.93
CA LEU A 273 9.26 -7.51 -28.21
C LEU A 273 8.60 -6.36 -28.98
N PRO A 274 7.27 -6.26 -28.91
CA PRO A 274 6.57 -5.09 -29.43
C PRO A 274 7.04 -3.81 -28.73
N PRO A 275 6.84 -2.64 -29.35
CA PRO A 275 7.07 -1.36 -28.66
C PRO A 275 6.14 -1.25 -27.43
N ALA A 276 6.57 -0.50 -26.43
CA ALA A 276 5.74 -0.24 -25.24
C ALA A 276 4.51 0.59 -25.62
N ASP A 277 3.35 0.20 -25.12
CA ASP A 277 2.12 0.99 -25.20
C ASP A 277 1.80 1.60 -23.83
N LEU A 278 2.15 2.86 -23.65
CA LEU A 278 1.90 3.62 -22.44
C LEU A 278 0.66 4.54 -22.55
N SER A 279 -0.21 4.31 -23.54
CA SER A 279 -1.40 5.13 -23.77
C SER A 279 -2.34 5.19 -22.56
N VAL A 280 -2.42 4.12 -21.77
CA VAL A 280 -3.18 4.08 -20.51
C VAL A 280 -2.61 5.08 -19.51
N TRP A 281 -1.29 5.09 -19.33
CA TRP A 281 -0.61 6.03 -18.42
C TRP A 281 -0.77 7.48 -18.86
N ALA A 282 -0.66 7.76 -20.16
CA ALA A 282 -0.89 9.08 -20.72
C ALA A 282 -2.32 9.59 -20.44
N LYS A 283 -3.35 8.73 -20.55
CA LYS A 283 -4.73 9.07 -20.21
C LYS A 283 -4.90 9.38 -18.74
N LEU A 284 -4.28 8.59 -17.84
CA LEU A 284 -4.33 8.82 -16.40
C LEU A 284 -3.70 10.17 -16.03
N VAL A 285 -2.52 10.46 -16.57
CA VAL A 285 -1.83 11.73 -16.35
C VAL A 285 -2.68 12.91 -16.87
N HIS A 286 -3.26 12.76 -18.06
CA HIS A 286 -4.13 13.80 -18.62
C HIS A 286 -5.35 14.10 -17.74
N ALA A 287 -5.99 13.06 -17.19
CA ALA A 287 -7.13 13.23 -16.28
C ALA A 287 -6.73 13.93 -14.97
N LEU A 288 -5.54 13.65 -14.45
CA LEU A 288 -5.00 14.33 -13.26
C LEU A 288 -4.71 15.82 -13.51
N GLU A 289 -4.20 16.15 -14.70
CA GLU A 289 -3.83 17.53 -15.06
C GLU A 289 -5.04 18.41 -15.45
N HIS A 290 -6.15 17.79 -15.88
CA HIS A 290 -7.33 18.48 -16.39
C HIS A 290 -8.62 18.11 -15.66
N PRO A 291 -8.68 18.29 -14.33
CA PRO A 291 -9.90 18.01 -13.55
C PRO A 291 -11.02 18.99 -13.92
N GLN A 292 -12.26 18.51 -13.95
CA GLN A 292 -13.47 19.31 -14.20
C GLN A 292 -14.14 19.78 -12.90
N HIS A 293 -13.88 19.08 -11.81
CA HIS A 293 -14.43 19.36 -10.49
C HIS A 293 -13.29 19.50 -9.47
N GLU A 294 -13.60 20.16 -8.37
CA GLU A 294 -12.70 20.27 -7.22
C GLU A 294 -13.52 20.12 -5.94
N ILE A 295 -13.06 19.25 -5.04
CA ILE A 295 -13.70 18.98 -3.75
C ILE A 295 -12.66 18.90 -2.66
N THR A 296 -13.10 19.10 -1.40
CA THR A 296 -12.27 18.94 -0.21
C THR A 296 -12.83 17.87 0.71
N ILE A 297 -12.05 16.81 0.95
CA ILE A 297 -12.36 15.72 1.85
C ILE A 297 -11.55 15.86 3.13
N GLY A 298 -12.24 15.94 4.28
CA GLY A 298 -11.59 15.90 5.58
C GLY A 298 -11.20 14.47 5.97
N MET A 299 -9.91 14.21 6.08
CA MET A 299 -9.37 12.95 6.60
C MET A 299 -9.10 13.11 8.11
N VAL A 300 -10.00 12.57 8.95
CA VAL A 300 -9.93 12.72 10.40
C VAL A 300 -9.11 11.58 11.00
N GLY A 301 -7.88 11.88 11.36
CA GLY A 301 -6.90 10.91 11.84
C GLY A 301 -6.03 11.42 12.98
N LYS A 302 -5.08 10.59 13.41
CA LYS A 302 -4.11 10.92 14.48
C LYS A 302 -2.66 11.07 13.98
N TYR A 303 -2.40 10.78 12.72
CA TYR A 303 -1.07 10.85 12.09
C TYR A 303 -1.08 11.84 10.92
N VAL A 304 -1.67 13.00 11.15
CA VAL A 304 -1.90 14.03 10.11
C VAL A 304 -0.61 14.56 9.48
N GLU A 305 0.53 14.48 10.19
CA GLU A 305 1.85 14.89 9.69
C GLU A 305 2.57 13.77 8.91
N LEU A 306 2.05 12.52 8.93
CA LEU A 306 2.68 11.34 8.35
C LEU A 306 1.86 10.82 7.16
N THR A 307 2.02 11.44 6.02
CA THR A 307 1.33 11.04 4.76
C THR A 307 1.65 9.61 4.33
N GLU A 308 2.83 9.09 4.63
CA GLU A 308 3.23 7.71 4.35
C GLU A 308 2.40 6.65 5.11
N SER A 309 1.82 7.01 6.27
CA SER A 309 0.94 6.12 7.05
C SER A 309 -0.42 5.88 6.39
N TYR A 310 -0.83 6.73 5.45
CA TYR A 310 -2.11 6.66 4.73
C TYR A 310 -1.90 6.58 3.21
N LYS A 311 -0.76 6.04 2.77
CA LYS A 311 -0.35 6.07 1.37
C LYS A 311 -1.39 5.44 0.42
N SER A 312 -1.85 4.24 0.73
CA SER A 312 -2.86 3.56 -0.09
C SER A 312 -4.18 4.32 -0.13
N LEU A 313 -4.58 4.92 0.99
CA LEU A 313 -5.82 5.69 1.09
C LEU A 313 -5.76 6.98 0.28
N ILE A 314 -4.64 7.71 0.35
CA ILE A 314 -4.40 8.91 -0.46
C ILE A 314 -4.43 8.56 -1.95
N GLU A 315 -3.77 7.47 -2.34
CA GLU A 315 -3.79 7.02 -3.74
C GLU A 315 -5.18 6.56 -4.17
N ALA A 316 -5.96 5.87 -3.31
CA ALA A 316 -7.33 5.46 -3.63
C ALA A 316 -8.27 6.65 -3.89
N LEU A 317 -8.16 7.72 -3.10
CA LEU A 317 -8.88 8.98 -3.34
C LEU A 317 -8.44 9.65 -4.64
N ARG A 318 -7.13 9.64 -4.93
CA ARG A 318 -6.57 10.17 -6.20
C ARG A 318 -7.06 9.36 -7.40
N HIS A 319 -7.10 8.02 -7.30
CA HIS A 319 -7.67 7.16 -8.36
C HIS A 319 -9.14 7.46 -8.60
N ALA A 320 -9.93 7.63 -7.54
CA ALA A 320 -11.32 8.05 -7.68
C ALA A 320 -11.43 9.40 -8.39
N GLY A 321 -10.58 10.37 -8.04
CA GLY A 321 -10.50 11.66 -8.72
C GLY A 321 -10.20 11.55 -10.21
N ILE A 322 -9.28 10.66 -10.62
CA ILE A 322 -8.99 10.38 -12.04
C ILE A 322 -10.28 9.96 -12.78
N HIS A 323 -11.02 9.00 -12.20
CA HIS A 323 -12.19 8.41 -12.84
C HIS A 323 -13.46 9.28 -12.78
N THR A 324 -13.49 10.28 -11.91
CA THR A 324 -14.57 11.26 -11.78
C THR A 324 -14.19 12.65 -12.34
N SER A 325 -13.02 12.76 -12.99
CA SER A 325 -12.45 14.02 -13.46
C SER A 325 -12.42 15.11 -12.37
N THR A 326 -12.04 14.73 -11.15
CA THR A 326 -12.10 15.58 -9.96
C THR A 326 -10.73 15.75 -9.32
N ARG A 327 -10.38 16.97 -8.98
CA ARG A 327 -9.29 17.26 -8.05
C ARG A 327 -9.79 17.03 -6.62
N VAL A 328 -9.25 16.05 -5.97
CA VAL A 328 -9.56 15.74 -4.56
C VAL A 328 -8.50 16.38 -3.67
N ASN A 329 -8.86 17.44 -2.96
CA ASN A 329 -8.03 18.03 -1.93
C ASN A 329 -8.29 17.28 -0.61
N ILE A 330 -7.22 16.84 0.05
CA ILE A 330 -7.32 16.15 1.33
C ILE A 330 -6.90 17.13 2.43
N GLU A 331 -7.85 17.48 3.30
CA GLU A 331 -7.59 18.25 4.52
C GLU A 331 -7.40 17.29 5.67
N TYR A 332 -6.18 17.27 6.22
CA TYR A 332 -5.85 16.40 7.35
C TYR A 332 -6.29 17.07 8.66
N ILE A 333 -7.20 16.41 9.37
CA ILE A 333 -7.79 16.94 10.61
C ILE A 333 -7.33 16.08 11.78
N ASP A 334 -6.62 16.72 12.72
CA ASP A 334 -6.20 16.06 13.94
C ASP A 334 -7.42 15.80 14.83
N SER A 335 -7.68 14.54 15.08
CA SER A 335 -8.80 14.12 15.93
C SER A 335 -8.69 14.59 17.39
N GLU A 336 -7.48 14.83 17.90
CA GLU A 336 -7.28 15.37 19.27
C GLU A 336 -7.73 16.83 19.38
N VAL A 337 -7.62 17.61 18.29
CA VAL A 337 -8.15 18.98 18.23
C VAL A 337 -9.67 18.97 18.30
N LEU A 338 -10.33 18.02 17.66
CA LEU A 338 -11.79 17.87 17.71
C LEU A 338 -12.29 17.46 19.11
N GLU A 339 -11.51 16.71 19.89
CA GLU A 339 -11.85 16.38 21.28
C GLU A 339 -11.97 17.62 22.16
N SER A 340 -11.20 18.66 21.89
CA SER A 340 -11.26 19.95 22.60
C SER A 340 -12.41 20.87 22.14
N GLY A 341 -13.29 20.41 21.23
CA GLY A 341 -14.48 21.14 20.78
C GLY A 341 -14.31 21.97 19.52
N GLY A 342 -13.19 21.83 18.79
CA GLY A 342 -12.87 22.58 17.58
C GLY A 342 -13.51 22.01 16.30
N ILE A 343 -14.85 22.05 16.16
CA ILE A 343 -15.55 21.53 14.94
C ILE A 343 -15.55 22.51 13.74
N ASP A 344 -14.98 23.69 13.87
CA ASP A 344 -15.04 24.71 12.81
C ASP A 344 -14.37 24.27 11.51
N GLY A 345 -13.29 23.50 11.58
CA GLY A 345 -12.63 22.92 10.41
C GLY A 345 -13.49 21.94 9.61
N LEU A 346 -14.59 21.42 10.20
CA LEU A 346 -15.49 20.50 9.48
C LEU A 346 -16.49 21.22 8.55
N LYS A 347 -16.70 22.52 8.74
CA LYS A 347 -17.77 23.29 8.06
C LYS A 347 -17.49 23.56 6.58
N SER A 348 -16.22 23.51 6.17
CA SER A 348 -15.78 23.79 4.80
C SER A 348 -15.63 22.54 3.92
N LEU A 349 -15.88 21.37 4.50
CA LEU A 349 -15.65 20.09 3.84
C LEU A 349 -16.84 19.68 2.97
N ASP A 350 -16.55 18.96 1.89
CA ASP A 350 -17.54 18.34 1.02
C ASP A 350 -17.85 16.88 1.43
N ALA A 351 -16.95 16.25 2.19
CA ALA A 351 -17.11 14.91 2.75
C ALA A 351 -16.13 14.68 3.93
N ILE A 352 -16.44 13.69 4.77
CA ILE A 352 -15.57 13.24 5.87
C ILE A 352 -15.20 11.77 5.69
N LEU A 353 -13.89 11.48 5.84
CA LEU A 353 -13.33 10.14 5.85
C LEU A 353 -12.64 9.89 7.20
N VAL A 354 -13.01 8.78 7.86
CA VAL A 354 -12.31 8.30 9.07
C VAL A 354 -11.58 7.01 8.71
N PRO A 355 -10.23 7.04 8.67
CA PRO A 355 -9.42 5.90 8.27
C PRO A 355 -9.34 4.81 9.35
N GLY A 356 -8.79 3.66 8.97
CA GLY A 356 -8.36 2.61 9.87
C GLY A 356 -7.29 3.08 10.86
N GLY A 357 -7.10 2.31 11.92
CA GLY A 357 -6.12 2.57 12.96
C GLY A 357 -6.35 1.72 14.19
N PHE A 358 -5.50 1.90 15.20
CA PHE A 358 -5.54 1.19 16.46
C PHE A 358 -5.38 2.14 17.64
N GLY A 359 -5.90 1.73 18.81
CA GLY A 359 -5.71 2.39 20.11
C GLY A 359 -6.58 3.62 20.36
N LYS A 360 -6.58 4.03 21.62
CA LYS A 360 -7.57 4.97 22.23
C LYS A 360 -7.39 6.45 21.84
N ARG A 361 -6.20 6.88 21.41
CA ARG A 361 -5.89 8.30 21.18
C ARG A 361 -6.75 8.90 20.08
N GLY A 362 -7.40 10.03 20.32
CA GLY A 362 -8.19 10.78 19.34
C GLY A 362 -9.52 10.13 18.94
N THR A 363 -10.01 9.13 19.69
CA THR A 363 -11.23 8.40 19.29
C THR A 363 -12.50 9.21 19.51
N GLU A 364 -12.60 9.99 20.59
CA GLU A 364 -13.78 10.83 20.85
C GLU A 364 -13.89 11.98 19.84
N GLY A 365 -12.75 12.54 19.38
CA GLY A 365 -12.75 13.51 18.29
C GLY A 365 -13.21 12.93 16.95
N LYS A 366 -12.83 11.67 16.64
CA LYS A 366 -13.37 10.97 15.48
C LYS A 366 -14.88 10.75 15.61
N ILE A 367 -15.37 10.32 16.78
CA ILE A 367 -16.80 10.17 17.06
C ILE A 367 -17.53 11.49 16.88
N ALA A 368 -16.96 12.62 17.34
CA ALA A 368 -17.54 13.95 17.12
C ALA A 368 -17.62 14.31 15.62
N ALA A 369 -16.60 13.99 14.83
CA ALA A 369 -16.62 14.21 13.37
C ALA A 369 -17.69 13.33 12.67
N ILE A 370 -17.81 12.09 13.09
CA ILE A 370 -18.84 11.14 12.58
C ILE A 370 -20.25 11.68 12.87
N ARG A 371 -20.47 12.11 14.12
CA ARG A 371 -21.74 12.73 14.53
C ARG A 371 -22.04 13.97 13.69
N TYR A 372 -21.04 14.84 13.50
CA TYR A 372 -21.18 16.03 12.66
C TYR A 372 -21.60 15.65 11.23
N ALA A 373 -20.94 14.66 10.60
CA ALA A 373 -21.29 14.19 9.28
C ALA A 373 -22.74 13.68 9.21
N ARG A 374 -23.15 12.84 10.17
CA ARG A 374 -24.50 12.27 10.22
C ARG A 374 -25.57 13.35 10.40
N GLU A 375 -25.40 14.28 11.34
CA GLU A 375 -26.39 15.31 11.67
C GLU A 375 -26.49 16.37 10.56
N ASN A 376 -25.37 16.71 9.89
CA ASN A 376 -25.35 17.73 8.84
C ASN A 376 -25.48 17.15 7.43
N LYS A 377 -25.76 15.85 7.28
CA LYS A 377 -25.93 15.16 5.97
C LYS A 377 -24.69 15.28 5.07
N LEU A 378 -23.52 15.36 5.65
CA LEU A 378 -22.25 15.40 4.93
C LEU A 378 -21.81 13.97 4.58
N PRO A 379 -21.49 13.65 3.32
CA PRO A 379 -21.02 12.32 2.93
C PRO A 379 -19.93 11.79 3.86
N TYR A 380 -20.11 10.55 4.32
CA TYR A 380 -19.22 9.92 5.29
C TYR A 380 -18.74 8.54 4.82
N LEU A 381 -17.43 8.32 4.89
CA LEU A 381 -16.79 7.02 4.70
C LEU A 381 -15.97 6.64 5.95
N GLY A 382 -16.34 5.52 6.59
CA GLY A 382 -15.57 4.94 7.69
C GLY A 382 -14.88 3.64 7.26
N ILE A 383 -13.56 3.54 7.44
CA ILE A 383 -12.78 2.35 7.08
C ILE A 383 -12.26 1.68 8.35
N CYS A 384 -12.50 0.38 8.53
CA CYS A 384 -12.05 -0.46 9.63
C CYS A 384 -12.42 0.18 10.99
N LEU A 385 -11.48 0.79 11.72
CA LEU A 385 -11.78 1.54 12.95
C LEU A 385 -12.83 2.64 12.70
N GLY A 386 -12.82 3.30 11.54
CA GLY A 386 -13.82 4.30 11.18
C GLY A 386 -15.24 3.75 11.15
N MET A 387 -15.46 2.54 10.63
CA MET A 387 -16.76 1.84 10.72
C MET A 387 -17.11 1.53 12.18
N GLN A 388 -16.19 1.00 12.96
CA GLN A 388 -16.42 0.64 14.37
C GLN A 388 -16.82 1.86 15.19
N LEU A 389 -16.14 3.00 15.00
CA LEU A 389 -16.49 4.27 15.67
C LEU A 389 -17.84 4.83 15.20
N ALA A 390 -18.23 4.60 13.95
CA ALA A 390 -19.57 4.98 13.47
C ALA A 390 -20.66 4.14 14.13
N VAL A 391 -20.44 2.86 14.37
CA VAL A 391 -21.35 2.01 15.15
C VAL A 391 -21.45 2.49 16.59
N ILE A 392 -20.33 2.85 17.22
CA ILE A 392 -20.30 3.40 18.58
C ILE A 392 -21.04 4.74 18.64
N GLU A 393 -20.80 5.64 17.70
CA GLU A 393 -21.51 6.92 17.59
C GLU A 393 -23.02 6.70 17.50
N TYR A 394 -23.43 5.82 16.60
CA TYR A 394 -24.86 5.52 16.38
C TYR A 394 -25.51 4.87 17.59
N ALA A 395 -24.84 3.95 18.26
CA ALA A 395 -25.28 3.32 19.48
C ALA A 395 -25.53 4.36 20.60
N ARG A 396 -24.57 5.28 20.79
CA ARG A 396 -24.67 6.33 21.83
C ARG A 396 -25.76 7.35 21.55
N HIS A 397 -25.80 7.90 20.36
CA HIS A 397 -26.60 9.10 20.06
C HIS A 397 -27.94 8.81 19.37
N VAL A 398 -28.15 7.61 18.84
CA VAL A 398 -29.40 7.23 18.15
C VAL A 398 -30.09 6.05 18.85
N ALA A 399 -29.37 5.00 19.21
CA ALA A 399 -29.93 3.82 19.86
C ALA A 399 -30.04 3.95 21.41
N GLY A 400 -29.53 5.03 22.01
CA GLY A 400 -29.69 5.32 23.43
C GLY A 400 -28.75 4.57 24.39
N MET A 401 -27.69 3.93 23.88
CA MET A 401 -26.66 3.23 24.67
C MET A 401 -25.51 4.17 25.00
N MET A 402 -25.70 5.07 25.97
CA MET A 402 -24.83 6.23 26.19
C MET A 402 -23.36 5.92 26.48
N ASP A 403 -23.05 4.74 27.03
CA ASP A 403 -21.70 4.27 27.35
C ASP A 403 -21.13 3.28 26.31
N ALA A 404 -21.87 3.04 25.21
CA ALA A 404 -21.44 2.11 24.15
C ALA A 404 -20.01 2.39 23.69
N ASN A 405 -19.19 1.33 23.62
CA ASN A 405 -17.78 1.45 23.29
C ASN A 405 -17.23 0.15 22.66
N SER A 406 -15.95 0.19 22.30
CA SER A 406 -15.16 -0.99 21.98
C SER A 406 -14.40 -1.47 23.23
N THR A 407 -14.28 -2.79 23.43
CA THR A 407 -13.44 -3.37 24.50
C THR A 407 -11.95 -3.04 24.30
N GLU A 408 -11.50 -2.66 23.08
CA GLU A 408 -10.17 -2.09 22.85
C GLU A 408 -9.98 -0.74 23.55
N LEU A 409 -11.02 0.10 23.54
CA LEU A 409 -10.95 1.49 23.99
C LEU A 409 -11.34 1.65 25.45
N ASN A 410 -12.33 0.87 25.88
CA ASN A 410 -12.81 0.79 27.25
C ASN A 410 -13.22 -0.65 27.60
N PRO A 411 -12.34 -1.43 28.23
CA PRO A 411 -12.65 -2.82 28.64
C PRO A 411 -13.84 -2.96 29.61
N GLU A 412 -14.16 -1.88 30.35
CA GLU A 412 -15.21 -1.87 31.40
C GLU A 412 -16.56 -1.33 30.86
N THR A 413 -16.74 -1.17 29.55
CA THR A 413 -18.01 -0.65 29.00
C THR A 413 -19.17 -1.63 29.27
N GLU A 414 -20.33 -1.10 29.66
CA GLU A 414 -21.56 -1.90 29.84
C GLU A 414 -22.18 -2.34 28.50
N HIS A 415 -21.88 -1.60 27.41
CA HIS A 415 -22.36 -1.89 26.07
C HIS A 415 -21.18 -2.06 25.10
N PRO A 416 -20.50 -3.23 25.08
CA PRO A 416 -19.41 -3.52 24.17
C PRO A 416 -19.94 -3.80 22.74
N VAL A 417 -20.37 -2.75 22.04
CA VAL A 417 -20.90 -2.83 20.67
C VAL A 417 -19.85 -3.21 19.64
N VAL A 418 -18.56 -3.08 20.03
CA VAL A 418 -17.40 -3.60 19.30
C VAL A 418 -16.54 -4.38 20.29
N ALA A 419 -16.15 -5.61 19.93
CA ALA A 419 -15.39 -6.50 20.83
C ALA A 419 -14.42 -7.41 20.06
N LEU A 420 -13.49 -8.04 20.79
CA LEU A 420 -12.64 -9.11 20.23
C LEU A 420 -13.49 -10.29 19.78
N ILE A 421 -13.12 -10.94 18.68
CA ILE A 421 -13.80 -12.15 18.17
C ILE A 421 -13.83 -13.29 19.21
N THR A 422 -12.93 -13.28 20.16
CA THR A 422 -12.79 -14.29 21.23
C THR A 422 -13.75 -14.12 22.40
N GLU A 423 -14.45 -12.99 22.50
CA GLU A 423 -15.35 -12.63 23.61
C GLU A 423 -16.84 -12.65 23.23
N TRP A 424 -17.19 -13.38 22.18
CA TRP A 424 -18.56 -13.40 21.64
C TRP A 424 -19.48 -14.25 22.50
N GLN A 425 -20.68 -13.69 22.78
CA GLN A 425 -21.84 -14.52 23.11
C GLN A 425 -22.53 -14.88 21.79
N ASP A 426 -22.74 -16.18 21.55
CA ASP A 426 -23.59 -16.63 20.47
C ASP A 426 -25.06 -16.20 20.71
N SER A 427 -25.94 -16.44 19.74
CA SER A 427 -27.39 -16.16 19.87
C SER A 427 -28.05 -16.88 21.06
N ASP A 428 -27.38 -17.87 21.67
CA ASP A 428 -27.83 -18.66 22.81
C ASP A 428 -27.19 -18.21 24.14
N GLY A 429 -26.39 -17.12 24.15
CA GLY A 429 -25.78 -16.53 25.32
C GLY A 429 -24.55 -17.29 25.87
N ARG A 430 -23.95 -18.19 25.07
CA ARG A 430 -22.72 -18.90 25.46
C ARG A 430 -21.50 -18.08 25.06
N VAL A 431 -20.62 -17.83 26.03
CA VAL A 431 -19.31 -17.20 25.81
C VAL A 431 -18.34 -18.28 25.33
N GLU A 432 -17.95 -18.25 24.06
CA GLU A 432 -16.76 -18.99 23.60
C GLU A 432 -15.50 -18.23 24.00
N ILE A 433 -14.82 -18.72 25.02
CA ILE A 433 -13.52 -18.17 25.46
C ILE A 433 -12.42 -18.85 24.65
N ARG A 434 -11.85 -18.16 23.68
CA ARG A 434 -10.53 -18.51 23.13
C ARG A 434 -9.48 -17.86 24.04
N SER A 435 -8.53 -18.63 24.57
CA SER A 435 -7.58 -18.16 25.59
C SER A 435 -6.71 -16.99 25.12
N THR A 436 -6.52 -16.00 25.99
CA THR A 436 -5.66 -14.83 25.84
C THR A 436 -4.16 -15.13 25.70
N ASP A 437 -3.73 -16.38 25.84
CA ASP A 437 -2.34 -16.84 25.67
C ASP A 437 -1.98 -17.19 24.22
N SER A 438 -2.91 -17.08 23.28
CA SER A 438 -2.61 -17.26 21.87
C SER A 438 -1.87 -16.01 21.36
N ASN A 439 -0.73 -16.25 20.74
CA ASN A 439 0.13 -15.29 20.03
C ASN A 439 -0.66 -14.08 19.49
N LEU A 440 -0.38 -12.87 19.96
CA LEU A 440 -1.10 -11.64 19.58
C LEU A 440 -1.20 -11.42 18.04
N GLY A 441 -0.29 -12.02 17.26
CA GLY A 441 -0.37 -12.05 15.79
C GLY A 441 -1.38 -13.08 15.23
N GLY A 442 -1.82 -14.08 16.00
CA GLY A 442 -2.66 -15.20 15.53
C GLY A 442 -4.18 -14.95 15.54
N THR A 443 -4.64 -13.81 16.10
CA THR A 443 -6.06 -13.47 16.22
C THR A 443 -6.52 -12.41 15.21
N MET A 444 -5.62 -11.86 14.40
CA MET A 444 -5.94 -10.83 13.40
C MET A 444 -6.58 -11.47 12.16
N ARG A 445 -7.71 -10.92 11.72
CA ARG A 445 -8.25 -11.24 10.40
C ARG A 445 -7.42 -10.51 9.35
N LEU A 446 -6.83 -11.27 8.44
CA LEU A 446 -5.92 -10.78 7.41
C LEU A 446 -6.32 -11.32 6.04
N GLY A 447 -6.08 -10.51 5.00
CA GLY A 447 -6.26 -10.91 3.61
C GLY A 447 -7.68 -10.78 3.08
N ALA A 448 -7.87 -11.22 1.84
CA ALA A 448 -9.11 -11.08 1.11
C ALA A 448 -10.20 -12.04 1.61
N GLN A 449 -11.41 -11.51 1.79
CA GLN A 449 -12.57 -12.30 2.20
C GLN A 449 -13.79 -11.89 1.36
N ARG A 450 -14.56 -12.89 0.94
CA ARG A 450 -15.82 -12.69 0.23
C ARG A 450 -16.98 -12.55 1.19
N CYS A 451 -17.79 -11.52 0.98
CA CYS A 451 -18.98 -11.27 1.78
C CYS A 451 -20.18 -10.99 0.87
N PRO A 452 -21.30 -11.68 1.05
CA PRO A 452 -22.54 -11.38 0.33
C PRO A 452 -23.11 -10.03 0.80
N ILE A 453 -23.68 -9.29 -0.16
CA ILE A 453 -24.30 -8.00 0.07
C ILE A 453 -25.82 -8.13 -0.02
N LYS A 454 -26.52 -7.49 0.92
CA LYS A 454 -27.97 -7.40 0.93
C LYS A 454 -28.45 -6.52 -0.23
N LEU A 455 -29.39 -7.03 -1.01
CA LEU A 455 -30.03 -6.27 -2.10
C LEU A 455 -30.76 -5.03 -1.57
N ASP A 456 -31.00 -4.06 -2.44
CA ASP A 456 -31.69 -2.79 -2.14
C ASP A 456 -30.97 -1.92 -1.09
N THR A 457 -29.63 -1.97 -1.09
CA THR A 457 -28.77 -1.17 -0.23
C THR A 457 -27.84 -0.27 -1.06
N LEU A 458 -27.25 0.76 -0.42
CA LEU A 458 -26.21 1.59 -1.06
C LEU A 458 -25.00 0.73 -1.44
N ALA A 459 -24.60 -0.18 -0.56
CA ALA A 459 -23.50 -1.12 -0.83
C ALA A 459 -23.78 -1.98 -2.07
N ALA A 460 -25.03 -2.48 -2.24
CA ALA A 460 -25.39 -3.26 -3.42
C ALA A 460 -25.36 -2.43 -4.72
N THR A 461 -25.66 -1.15 -4.65
CA THR A 461 -25.53 -0.23 -5.79
C THR A 461 -24.07 -0.03 -6.20
N ILE A 462 -23.15 -0.04 -5.22
CA ILE A 462 -21.72 0.20 -5.43
C ILE A 462 -20.99 -1.09 -5.90
N TYR A 463 -21.23 -2.22 -5.22
CA TYR A 463 -20.49 -3.47 -5.42
C TYR A 463 -21.25 -4.58 -6.16
N GLY A 464 -22.57 -4.47 -6.23
CA GLY A 464 -23.43 -5.57 -6.70
C GLY A 464 -23.78 -6.55 -5.58
N ALA A 465 -23.75 -7.86 -5.89
CA ALA A 465 -24.22 -8.90 -4.98
C ALA A 465 -23.20 -9.38 -3.94
N GLU A 466 -21.93 -9.11 -4.15
CA GLU A 466 -20.84 -9.55 -3.25
C GLU A 466 -19.68 -8.56 -3.26
N VAL A 467 -18.89 -8.57 -2.20
CA VAL A 467 -17.63 -7.85 -2.08
C VAL A 467 -16.51 -8.82 -1.71
N ASN A 468 -15.31 -8.59 -2.23
CA ASN A 468 -14.11 -9.36 -1.89
C ASN A 468 -12.95 -8.40 -1.62
N GLU A 469 -12.70 -8.12 -0.34
CA GLU A 469 -11.76 -7.11 0.11
C GLU A 469 -10.84 -7.61 1.20
N ARG A 470 -9.71 -6.91 1.40
CA ARG A 470 -8.66 -7.29 2.34
C ARG A 470 -8.94 -6.74 3.73
N HIS A 471 -8.69 -7.56 4.73
CA HIS A 471 -8.89 -7.26 6.15
C HIS A 471 -7.56 -7.10 6.88
N ARG A 472 -7.58 -6.26 7.94
CA ARG A 472 -6.50 -6.08 8.90
C ARG A 472 -7.05 -5.56 10.22
N HIS A 473 -7.70 -6.44 11.01
CA HIS A 473 -8.30 -6.03 12.28
C HIS A 473 -8.49 -7.21 13.24
N ARG A 474 -8.70 -6.92 14.52
CA ARG A 474 -8.96 -7.88 15.60
C ARG A 474 -10.35 -7.72 16.19
N TYR A 475 -10.86 -6.48 16.21
CA TYR A 475 -12.15 -6.13 16.79
C TYR A 475 -13.22 -6.12 15.71
N GLU A 476 -14.42 -6.51 16.10
CA GLU A 476 -15.59 -6.64 15.23
C GLU A 476 -16.81 -5.99 15.87
N VAL A 477 -17.80 -5.64 15.06
CA VAL A 477 -19.10 -5.23 15.57
C VAL A 477 -19.78 -6.44 16.21
N ASN A 478 -20.21 -6.29 17.46
CA ASN A 478 -20.79 -7.37 18.25
C ASN A 478 -22.23 -7.67 17.80
N ASN A 479 -22.45 -8.90 17.31
CA ASN A 479 -23.75 -9.35 16.80
C ASN A 479 -24.89 -9.24 17.81
N TYR A 480 -24.62 -9.32 19.11
CA TYR A 480 -25.61 -9.16 20.18
C TYR A 480 -26.36 -7.83 20.09
N TYR A 481 -25.67 -6.74 19.74
CA TYR A 481 -26.24 -5.39 19.66
C TYR A 481 -26.86 -5.07 18.30
N VAL A 482 -26.58 -5.84 17.26
CA VAL A 482 -27.05 -5.55 15.89
C VAL A 482 -28.56 -5.42 15.80
N PRO A 483 -29.41 -6.28 16.42
CA PRO A 483 -30.86 -6.12 16.32
C PRO A 483 -31.36 -4.79 16.92
N ALA A 484 -30.72 -4.29 17.98
CA ALA A 484 -31.07 -3.00 18.59
C ALA A 484 -30.66 -1.82 17.71
N LEU A 485 -29.49 -1.91 17.05
CA LEU A 485 -29.00 -0.91 16.11
C LEU A 485 -29.85 -0.87 14.84
N GLU A 486 -30.23 -2.02 14.29
CA GLU A 486 -31.12 -2.10 13.12
C GLU A 486 -32.52 -1.56 13.42
N LYS A 487 -33.06 -1.83 14.62
CA LYS A 487 -34.32 -1.24 15.09
C LYS A 487 -34.25 0.28 15.16
N ALA A 488 -33.08 0.85 15.47
CA ALA A 488 -32.84 2.28 15.49
C ALA A 488 -32.62 2.88 14.08
N GLY A 489 -32.55 2.05 13.02
CA GLY A 489 -32.45 2.47 11.63
C GLY A 489 -31.07 2.28 10.96
N LEU A 490 -30.09 1.68 11.67
CA LEU A 490 -28.84 1.28 11.06
C LEU A 490 -29.09 0.10 10.10
N VAL A 491 -28.40 0.05 8.97
CA VAL A 491 -28.50 -1.06 8.03
C VAL A 491 -27.15 -1.80 8.01
N ILE A 492 -27.18 -3.11 8.29
CA ILE A 492 -26.03 -3.97 8.02
C ILE A 492 -26.24 -4.56 6.62
N SER A 493 -25.48 -4.06 5.66
CA SER A 493 -25.63 -4.40 4.24
C SER A 493 -24.73 -5.53 3.77
N ALA A 494 -23.66 -5.87 4.49
CA ALA A 494 -22.85 -7.07 4.24
C ALA A 494 -22.46 -7.76 5.54
N ARG A 495 -22.32 -9.09 5.47
CA ARG A 495 -21.91 -9.95 6.58
C ARG A 495 -20.99 -11.07 6.10
N THR A 496 -20.13 -11.59 6.98
CA THR A 496 -19.35 -12.79 6.67
C THR A 496 -20.27 -13.99 6.45
N PRO A 497 -19.93 -14.93 5.53
CA PRO A 497 -20.77 -16.09 5.24
C PRO A 497 -20.91 -17.08 6.43
N SER A 498 -19.86 -17.27 7.20
CA SER A 498 -19.78 -18.30 8.25
C SER A 498 -20.26 -17.82 9.61
N GLU A 499 -19.88 -16.60 10.02
CA GLU A 499 -20.09 -16.11 11.38
C GLU A 499 -21.11 -14.97 11.44
N ALA A 500 -21.63 -14.57 10.29
CA ALA A 500 -22.56 -13.45 10.11
C ALA A 500 -22.07 -12.11 10.70
N LEU A 501 -20.75 -11.90 10.78
CA LEU A 501 -20.14 -10.68 11.29
C LEU A 501 -20.45 -9.50 10.35
N PRO A 502 -20.81 -8.32 10.89
CA PRO A 502 -21.05 -7.12 10.07
C PRO A 502 -19.78 -6.66 9.35
N GLU A 503 -19.85 -6.55 8.03
CA GLU A 503 -18.74 -6.12 7.17
C GLU A 503 -18.98 -4.74 6.56
N ILE A 504 -20.24 -4.39 6.32
CA ILE A 504 -20.65 -3.07 5.86
C ILE A 504 -21.84 -2.59 6.67
N MET A 505 -21.76 -1.38 7.17
CA MET A 505 -22.87 -0.65 7.78
C MET A 505 -23.18 0.59 6.96
N GLU A 506 -24.46 0.96 6.88
CA GLU A 506 -24.89 2.17 6.18
C GLU A 506 -26.15 2.77 6.79
N LEU A 507 -26.42 4.03 6.46
CA LEU A 507 -27.73 4.64 6.68
C LEU A 507 -28.51 4.63 5.38
N SER A 508 -29.84 4.36 5.47
CA SER A 508 -30.68 4.41 4.28
C SER A 508 -30.61 5.79 3.61
N GLN A 509 -30.71 5.84 2.29
CA GLN A 509 -30.67 7.12 1.54
C GLN A 509 -31.82 8.06 1.89
N THR A 510 -32.90 7.57 2.51
CA THR A 510 -33.98 8.39 3.07
C THR A 510 -33.57 9.11 4.37
N MET A 511 -32.64 8.53 5.12
CA MET A 511 -32.11 9.11 6.35
C MET A 511 -30.87 9.98 6.10
N HIS A 512 -29.98 9.56 5.22
CA HIS A 512 -28.72 10.27 4.91
C HIS A 512 -28.34 10.07 3.45
N PRO A 513 -27.93 11.12 2.71
CA PRO A 513 -27.64 11.02 1.28
C PRO A 513 -26.54 9.99 0.97
N TRP A 514 -25.47 9.93 1.78
CA TRP A 514 -24.39 8.97 1.63
C TRP A 514 -23.63 8.76 2.94
N PHE A 515 -23.85 7.64 3.62
CA PHE A 515 -23.19 7.30 4.89
C PHE A 515 -22.92 5.81 4.94
N ILE A 516 -21.65 5.42 4.85
CA ILE A 516 -21.24 4.02 4.79
C ILE A 516 -19.95 3.80 5.61
N GLY A 517 -19.88 2.67 6.30
CA GLY A 517 -18.71 2.17 6.97
C GLY A 517 -18.40 0.75 6.54
N VAL A 518 -17.13 0.43 6.33
CA VAL A 518 -16.64 -0.88 5.91
C VAL A 518 -15.58 -1.39 6.88
N GLN A 519 -15.64 -2.70 7.23
CA GLN A 519 -14.68 -3.31 8.16
C GLN A 519 -13.35 -3.62 7.48
N PHE A 520 -13.37 -3.90 6.20
CA PHE A 520 -12.22 -4.16 5.35
C PHE A 520 -11.50 -2.88 4.90
N HIS A 521 -10.38 -3.05 4.20
CA HIS A 521 -9.52 -1.98 3.69
C HIS A 521 -9.57 -1.88 2.16
N PRO A 522 -10.54 -1.17 1.58
CA PRO A 522 -10.72 -1.07 0.12
C PRO A 522 -9.59 -0.29 -0.57
N GLU A 523 -8.81 0.48 0.19
CA GLU A 523 -7.65 1.20 -0.31
C GLU A 523 -6.55 0.27 -0.85
N PHE A 524 -6.44 -0.96 -0.33
CA PHE A 524 -5.42 -1.91 -0.77
C PHE A 524 -5.69 -2.51 -2.14
N THR A 525 -6.93 -2.48 -2.62
CA THR A 525 -7.32 -3.03 -3.93
C THR A 525 -7.50 -1.94 -5.00
N SER A 526 -7.38 -0.67 -4.62
CA SER A 526 -7.52 0.46 -5.55
C SER A 526 -6.33 0.58 -6.51
N THR A 527 -6.61 0.67 -7.80
CA THR A 527 -5.61 0.90 -8.85
C THR A 527 -5.93 2.14 -9.69
N PRO A 528 -4.93 2.82 -10.27
CA PRO A 528 -5.20 3.99 -11.12
C PRO A 528 -5.95 3.64 -12.40
N ARG A 529 -5.78 2.41 -12.91
CA ARG A 529 -6.39 1.97 -14.18
C ARG A 529 -7.89 1.81 -14.11
N GLU A 530 -8.43 1.32 -12.99
CA GLU A 530 -9.85 1.01 -12.83
C GLU A 530 -10.55 1.90 -11.81
N GLY A 531 -9.79 2.44 -10.85
CA GLY A 531 -10.32 3.05 -9.65
C GLY A 531 -11.03 2.02 -8.77
N HIS A 532 -11.38 2.39 -7.56
CA HIS A 532 -12.15 1.51 -6.67
C HIS A 532 -13.61 1.97 -6.60
N PRO A 533 -14.61 1.08 -6.73
CA PRO A 533 -16.02 1.50 -6.83
C PRO A 533 -16.49 2.31 -5.61
N LEU A 534 -16.08 1.93 -4.38
CA LEU A 534 -16.47 2.65 -3.17
C LEU A 534 -15.91 4.08 -3.14
N PHE A 535 -14.63 4.25 -3.49
CA PHE A 535 -14.03 5.59 -3.50
C PHE A 535 -14.58 6.47 -4.62
N LYS A 536 -14.91 5.89 -5.79
CA LYS A 536 -15.60 6.63 -6.86
C LYS A 536 -16.95 7.13 -6.40
N ALA A 537 -17.77 6.27 -5.82
CA ALA A 537 -19.10 6.63 -5.30
C ALA A 537 -19.00 7.68 -4.16
N PHE A 538 -17.98 7.59 -3.33
CA PHE A 538 -17.73 8.59 -2.26
C PHE A 538 -17.37 9.96 -2.83
N VAL A 539 -16.49 10.03 -3.83
CA VAL A 539 -16.12 11.28 -4.51
C VAL A 539 -17.31 11.88 -5.27
N GLU A 540 -18.11 11.04 -5.93
CA GLU A 540 -19.35 11.48 -6.60
C GLU A 540 -20.34 12.08 -5.60
N ALA A 541 -20.53 11.45 -4.42
CA ALA A 541 -21.37 12.00 -3.36
C ALA A 541 -20.83 13.35 -2.83
N ALA A 542 -19.52 13.50 -2.70
CA ALA A 542 -18.89 14.76 -2.30
C ALA A 542 -19.09 15.87 -3.35
N ILE A 543 -19.02 15.54 -4.65
CA ILE A 543 -19.33 16.49 -5.74
C ILE A 543 -20.77 17.00 -5.63
N GLU A 544 -21.72 16.12 -5.41
CA GLU A 544 -23.14 16.51 -5.27
C GLU A 544 -23.38 17.36 -4.00
N CYS A 545 -22.70 17.06 -2.90
CA CYS A 545 -22.72 17.88 -1.68
C CYS A 545 -22.16 19.28 -1.97
N HIS A 546 -21.01 19.37 -2.62
CA HIS A 546 -20.39 20.64 -3.01
C HIS A 546 -21.32 21.51 -3.86
N LYS A 547 -21.94 20.93 -4.91
CA LYS A 547 -22.91 21.64 -5.77
C LYS A 547 -24.12 22.17 -4.98
N SER A 548 -24.64 21.35 -4.06
CA SER A 548 -25.78 21.74 -3.22
C SER A 548 -25.44 22.92 -2.32
N THR A 549 -24.27 22.92 -1.72
CA THR A 549 -23.76 24.02 -0.87
C THR A 549 -23.60 25.33 -1.65
N LEU A 550 -23.09 25.25 -2.88
CA LEU A 550 -22.95 26.44 -3.74
C LEU A 550 -24.31 27.01 -4.21
N SER A 551 -25.31 26.16 -4.38
CA SER A 551 -26.66 26.60 -4.79
C SER A 551 -27.42 27.31 -3.66
N VAL A 552 -27.16 26.96 -2.40
CA VAL A 552 -27.77 27.63 -1.21
C VAL A 552 -27.12 28.98 -0.91
N LYS A 553 -25.85 29.20 -1.33
CA LYS A 553 -25.14 30.48 -1.14
C LYS A 553 -25.44 31.52 -2.22
N LYS A 554 -26.13 31.14 -3.29
CA LYS A 554 -26.66 32.05 -4.34
C LYS A 554 -28.11 32.41 -4.06
#